data_584e8e92acb0bebc87db1a3d0f7b7766
#
_entry.id   584e8e92acb0bebc87db1a3d0f7b7766
#
_cell.length_a   1.000
_cell.length_b   1.000
_cell.length_c   1.000
_cell.angle_alpha   90.00
_cell.angle_beta   90.00
_cell.angle_gamma   90.00
#
_symmetry.space_group_name_H-M   'P 1'
#
loop_
_entity.id
_entity.type
_entity.pdbx_description
1 polymer ?
#
loop_
_entity_poly.entity_id
_entity_poly.type
_entity_poly.pdbx_seq_one_letter_code
_entity_poly.pdbx_strand_id
1 'polypeptide(L)'
;MILKDITTLNEIWKNYNHYYDDMVKFCIDKRKGIVAIDADMHIDLENELYDAGSEIIDIFGGNIMKDPVEVIWESHPNIDRNREHGIGRGRELTDQATIDELFEILKKWIR
;
A
#
# COMPACT_ATOMS: atom_id res chain seq x y z
N MET A 1 9.59 4.32 -0.61
CA MET A 1 9.79 5.29 -1.69
C MET A 1 8.46 5.65 -2.34
N ILE A 2 8.13 6.91 -2.36
CA ILE A 2 6.90 7.37 -3.02
C ILE A 2 7.11 7.34 -4.53
N LEU A 3 6.21 6.66 -5.26
CA LEU A 3 6.30 6.60 -6.72
C LEU A 3 6.01 7.96 -7.34
N LYS A 4 6.85 8.38 -8.26
CA LYS A 4 6.71 9.64 -9.00
C LYS A 4 6.27 9.42 -10.44
N ASP A 5 6.50 8.22 -10.96
CA ASP A 5 6.18 7.83 -12.32
C ASP A 5 5.50 6.47 -12.33
N ILE A 6 4.72 6.21 -13.37
CA ILE A 6 4.12 4.91 -13.60
C ILE A 6 5.23 3.88 -13.79
N THR A 7 5.11 2.75 -13.14
CA THR A 7 6.07 1.66 -13.23
C THR A 7 5.39 0.35 -13.64
N THR A 8 6.16 -0.71 -13.77
CA THR A 8 5.66 -2.05 -14.09
C THR A 8 6.07 -3.04 -13.01
N LEU A 9 5.43 -4.20 -12.96
CA LEU A 9 5.82 -5.26 -12.05
C LEU A 9 7.27 -5.70 -12.29
N ASN A 10 7.69 -5.78 -13.54
CA ASN A 10 9.08 -6.14 -13.86
C ASN A 10 10.08 -5.14 -13.28
N GLU A 11 9.77 -3.84 -13.39
CA GLU A 11 10.61 -2.80 -12.81
C GLU A 11 10.66 -2.89 -11.29
N ILE A 12 9.52 -3.22 -10.66
CA ILE A 12 9.46 -3.39 -9.21
C ILE A 12 10.39 -4.51 -8.77
N TRP A 13 10.28 -5.67 -9.40
CA TRP A 13 11.12 -6.82 -9.03
C TRP A 13 12.60 -6.55 -9.27
N LYS A 14 12.92 -5.73 -10.26
CA LYS A 14 14.28 -5.41 -10.64
C LYS A 14 14.92 -4.32 -9.78
N ASN A 15 14.17 -3.24 -9.50
CA ASN A 15 14.72 -2.02 -8.91
C ASN A 15 14.11 -1.60 -7.58
N TYR A 16 12.94 -2.12 -7.22
CA TYR A 16 12.19 -1.69 -6.04
C TYR A 16 11.85 -2.84 -5.12
N ASN A 17 12.74 -3.79 -4.99
CA ASN A 17 12.55 -5.01 -4.21
C ASN A 17 13.80 -5.29 -3.38
N HIS A 18 14.13 -4.36 -2.48
CA HIS A 18 15.39 -4.40 -1.73
C HIS A 18 15.33 -5.19 -0.43
N TYR A 19 14.14 -5.51 0.08
CA TYR A 19 13.98 -6.07 1.41
C TYR A 19 13.51 -7.52 1.42
N TYR A 20 12.76 -7.95 0.42
CA TYR A 20 12.19 -9.29 0.35
C TYR A 20 12.36 -9.89 -1.04
N ASP A 21 12.52 -11.20 -1.10
CA ASP A 21 12.71 -11.91 -2.38
C ASP A 21 11.37 -12.21 -3.08
N ASP A 22 10.29 -12.30 -2.30
CA ASP A 22 9.01 -12.85 -2.76
C ASP A 22 7.85 -11.85 -2.71
N MET A 23 8.10 -10.64 -2.24
CA MET A 23 7.06 -9.61 -2.14
C MET A 23 7.64 -8.21 -2.05
N VAL A 24 6.78 -7.22 -2.25
CA VAL A 24 7.11 -5.83 -1.95
C VAL A 24 5.96 -5.23 -1.13
N LYS A 25 6.32 -4.52 -0.06
CA LYS A 25 5.34 -3.81 0.76
C LYS A 25 4.97 -2.49 0.12
N PHE A 26 3.72 -2.09 0.26
CA PHE A 26 3.25 -0.79 -0.22
C PHE A 26 2.28 -0.14 0.76
N CYS A 27 2.18 1.17 0.67
CA CYS A 27 1.12 1.95 1.30
C CYS A 27 0.53 2.92 0.27
N ILE A 28 -0.76 3.17 0.40
CA ILE A 28 -1.51 4.07 -0.49
C ILE A 28 -2.17 5.15 0.35
N ASP A 29 -2.00 6.41 -0.06
CA ASP A 29 -2.86 7.49 0.40
C ASP A 29 -4.08 7.49 -0.50
N LYS A 30 -5.19 7.02 0.03
CA LYS A 30 -6.44 6.88 -0.73
C LYS A 30 -6.99 8.23 -1.20
N ARG A 31 -6.86 9.25 -0.37
CA ARG A 31 -7.38 10.59 -0.68
C ARG A 31 -6.60 11.25 -1.81
N LYS A 32 -5.28 11.16 -1.76
CA LYS A 32 -4.39 11.79 -2.76
C LYS A 32 -4.12 10.92 -3.97
N GLY A 33 -4.38 9.61 -3.87
CA GLY A 33 -4.11 8.68 -4.95
C GLY A 33 -2.63 8.46 -5.22
N ILE A 34 -1.79 8.47 -4.20
CA ILE A 34 -0.35 8.24 -4.31
C ILE A 34 0.06 6.96 -3.61
N VAL A 35 1.16 6.37 -4.05
CA VAL A 35 1.65 5.07 -3.61
C VAL A 35 3.11 5.15 -3.19
N ALA A 36 3.43 4.54 -2.05
CA ALA A 36 4.81 4.34 -1.61
C ALA A 36 5.10 2.83 -1.55
N ILE A 37 6.27 2.43 -1.98
CA ILE A 37 6.67 1.02 -2.04
C ILE A 37 8.10 0.82 -1.56
N ASP A 38 8.48 -0.45 -1.33
CA ASP A 38 9.85 -0.88 -1.09
C ASP A 38 10.40 -0.41 0.25
N ALA A 39 9.93 -1.04 1.32
CA ALA A 39 10.45 -0.84 2.65
C ALA A 39 10.43 -2.15 3.43
N ASP A 40 11.16 -2.19 4.53
CA ASP A 40 11.17 -3.33 5.43
C ASP A 40 9.84 -3.47 6.18
N MET A 41 9.27 -2.34 6.59
CA MET A 41 8.03 -2.29 7.36
C MET A 41 7.04 -1.30 6.76
N HIS A 42 5.75 -1.59 6.88
CA HIS A 42 4.70 -0.67 6.44
C HIS A 42 4.80 0.70 7.13
N ILE A 43 5.23 0.72 8.39
CA ILE A 43 5.37 1.98 9.13
C ILE A 43 6.39 2.92 8.47
N ASP A 44 7.40 2.39 7.82
CA ASP A 44 8.38 3.21 7.10
C ASP A 44 7.72 3.94 5.93
N LEU A 45 6.82 3.26 5.22
CA LEU A 45 6.08 3.84 4.11
C LEU A 45 5.03 4.84 4.58
N GLU A 46 4.36 4.56 5.71
CA GLU A 46 3.44 5.51 6.33
C GLU A 46 4.15 6.79 6.69
N ASN A 47 5.33 6.69 7.28
CA ASN A 47 6.13 7.86 7.66
C ASN A 47 6.53 8.68 6.44
N GLU A 48 6.91 8.04 5.34
CA GLU A 48 7.22 8.74 4.10
C GLU A 48 6.01 9.52 3.58
N LEU A 49 4.83 8.88 3.56
CA LEU A 49 3.60 9.53 3.12
C LEU A 49 3.20 10.65 4.07
N TYR A 50 3.29 10.43 5.36
CA TYR A 50 2.99 11.44 6.38
C TYR A 50 3.90 12.66 6.23
N ASP A 51 5.19 12.45 6.04
CA ASP A 51 6.16 13.53 5.84
C ASP A 51 5.89 14.30 4.53
N ALA A 52 5.28 13.66 3.56
CA ALA A 52 4.87 14.27 2.29
C ALA A 52 3.49 14.95 2.35
N GLY A 53 2.86 14.99 3.53
CA GLY A 53 1.60 15.68 3.74
C GLY A 53 0.35 14.80 3.78
N SER A 54 0.50 13.48 3.79
CA SER A 54 -0.63 12.57 3.95
C SER A 54 -1.13 12.54 5.38
N GLU A 55 -2.42 12.31 5.55
CA GLU A 55 -3.00 12.07 6.87
C GLU A 55 -3.04 10.55 7.12
N ILE A 56 -2.70 10.14 8.34
CA ILE A 56 -2.63 8.72 8.69
C ILE A 56 -3.95 8.00 8.42
N ILE A 57 -5.07 8.67 8.65
CA ILE A 57 -6.40 8.10 8.45
C ILE A 57 -6.66 7.70 6.98
N ASP A 58 -5.95 8.29 6.03
CA ASP A 58 -6.10 8.03 4.60
C ASP A 58 -5.14 6.94 4.08
N ILE A 59 -4.24 6.44 4.92
CA ILE A 59 -3.18 5.52 4.51
C ILE A 59 -3.60 4.07 4.73
N PHE A 60 -3.48 3.27 3.67
CA PHE A 60 -3.75 1.83 3.66
C PHE A 60 -2.53 1.09 3.16
N GLY A 61 -2.30 -0.10 3.71
CA GLY A 61 -1.14 -0.89 3.36
C GLY A 61 -1.48 -2.26 2.78
N GLY A 62 -0.49 -2.86 2.17
CA GLY A 62 -0.59 -4.21 1.64
C GLY A 62 0.74 -4.72 1.15
N ASN A 63 0.70 -5.89 0.53
CA ASN A 63 1.86 -6.55 -0.05
C ASN A 63 1.53 -7.01 -1.45
N ILE A 64 2.45 -6.80 -2.39
CA ILE A 64 2.37 -7.41 -3.72
C ILE A 64 3.25 -8.65 -3.68
N MET A 65 2.64 -9.81 -3.85
CA MET A 65 3.35 -11.09 -3.88
C MET A 65 3.88 -11.34 -5.28
N LYS A 66 5.03 -12.00 -5.37
CA LYS A 66 5.71 -12.20 -6.65
C LYS A 66 5.28 -13.47 -7.39
N ASP A 67 5.10 -14.56 -6.68
CA ASP A 67 4.84 -15.85 -7.31
C ASP A 67 3.91 -16.71 -6.44
N PRO A 68 2.62 -16.76 -6.77
CA PRO A 68 1.95 -16.02 -7.86
C PRO A 68 1.80 -14.53 -7.56
N VAL A 69 1.61 -13.73 -8.60
CA VAL A 69 1.36 -12.30 -8.41
C VAL A 69 -0.04 -12.12 -7.84
N GLU A 70 -0.10 -11.57 -6.65
CA GLU A 70 -1.38 -11.24 -6.00
C GLU A 70 -1.15 -10.11 -4.99
N VAL A 71 -2.23 -9.41 -4.65
CA VAL A 71 -2.17 -8.33 -3.67
C VAL A 71 -2.86 -8.79 -2.40
N ILE A 72 -2.14 -8.70 -1.28
CA ILE A 72 -2.69 -8.98 0.04
C ILE A 72 -2.86 -7.64 0.75
N TRP A 73 -4.09 -7.31 1.11
CA TRP A 73 -4.43 -6.04 1.73
C TRP A 73 -4.33 -6.11 3.24
N GLU A 74 -3.62 -5.15 3.81
CA GLU A 74 -3.50 -5.00 5.25
C GLU A 74 -3.76 -3.55 5.62
N SER A 75 -4.48 -3.30 6.70
CA SER A 75 -4.72 -1.95 7.17
C SER A 75 -3.85 -1.57 8.37
N HIS A 76 -2.88 -2.39 8.66
CA HIS A 76 -1.93 -2.12 9.72
C HIS A 76 -1.08 -0.89 9.36
N PRO A 77 -0.77 -0.02 10.30
CA PRO A 77 -1.06 -0.13 11.73
C PRO A 77 -2.36 0.56 12.18
N ASN A 78 -3.21 0.97 11.28
CA ASN A 78 -4.37 1.81 11.57
C ASN A 78 -5.63 1.03 12.00
N ILE A 79 -5.53 0.25 13.09
CA ILE A 79 -6.67 -0.49 13.63
C ILE A 79 -7.80 0.45 14.04
N ASP A 80 -7.47 1.56 14.69
CA ASP A 80 -8.45 2.53 15.15
C ASP A 80 -9.15 3.20 13.97
N ARG A 81 -8.40 3.52 12.90
CA ARG A 81 -8.95 4.07 11.67
C ARG A 81 -9.95 3.09 11.03
N ASN A 82 -9.62 1.80 10.98
CA ASN A 82 -10.52 0.79 10.42
C ASN A 82 -11.83 0.73 11.19
N ARG A 83 -11.76 0.79 12.50
CA ARG A 83 -12.92 0.80 13.39
C ARG A 83 -13.76 2.05 13.19
N GLU A 84 -13.11 3.20 13.07
CA GLU A 84 -13.74 4.49 12.86
C GLU A 84 -14.52 4.55 11.53
N HIS A 85 -13.96 3.96 10.48
CA HIS A 85 -14.58 3.90 9.16
C HIS A 85 -15.50 2.72 8.97
N GLY A 86 -15.57 1.80 9.94
CA GLY A 86 -16.39 0.60 9.84
C GLY A 86 -15.94 -0.39 8.77
N ILE A 87 -14.67 -0.33 8.35
CA ILE A 87 -14.14 -1.13 7.24
C ILE A 87 -13.36 -2.37 7.66
N GLY A 88 -13.41 -2.71 8.92
CA GLY A 88 -12.78 -3.92 9.41
C GLY A 88 -12.41 -3.83 10.87
N ARG A 89 -11.96 -4.95 11.41
CA ARG A 89 -11.47 -5.06 12.78
C ARG A 89 -10.03 -5.58 12.73
N GLY A 90 -9.13 -4.90 13.43
CA GLY A 90 -7.73 -5.30 13.45
C GLY A 90 -6.99 -4.89 12.19
N ARG A 91 -6.04 -5.72 11.77
CA ARG A 91 -5.07 -5.38 10.71
C ARG A 91 -5.55 -5.72 9.30
N GLU A 92 -6.46 -6.65 9.17
CA GLU A 92 -6.94 -7.10 7.89
C GLU A 92 -7.97 -6.13 7.32
N LEU A 93 -7.79 -5.74 6.07
CA LEU A 93 -8.76 -4.93 5.36
C LEU A 93 -9.78 -5.84 4.70
N THR A 94 -11.06 -5.69 5.05
CA THR A 94 -12.13 -6.57 4.59
C THR A 94 -13.23 -5.87 3.81
N ASP A 95 -13.25 -4.53 3.80
CA ASP A 95 -14.27 -3.77 3.09
C ASP A 95 -14.01 -3.78 1.58
N GLN A 96 -14.85 -4.47 0.82
CA GLN A 96 -14.65 -4.67 -0.61
C GLN A 96 -14.67 -3.35 -1.41
N ALA A 97 -15.53 -2.41 -1.05
CA ALA A 97 -15.60 -1.12 -1.73
C ALA A 97 -14.28 -0.34 -1.60
N THR A 98 -13.70 -0.36 -0.40
CA THR A 98 -12.41 0.26 -0.13
C THR A 98 -11.30 -0.44 -0.90
N ILE A 99 -11.29 -1.78 -0.90
CA ILE A 99 -10.31 -2.58 -1.65
C ILE A 99 -10.36 -2.24 -3.14
N ASP A 100 -11.56 -2.14 -3.70
CA ASP A 100 -11.73 -1.82 -5.12
C ASP A 100 -11.17 -0.44 -5.46
N GLU A 101 -11.41 0.56 -4.62
CA GLU A 101 -10.86 1.90 -4.82
C GLU A 101 -9.34 1.91 -4.74
N LEU A 102 -8.78 1.22 -3.75
CA LEU A 102 -7.33 1.12 -3.58
C LEU A 102 -6.67 0.39 -4.74
N PHE A 103 -7.31 -0.66 -5.22
CA PHE A 103 -6.82 -1.43 -6.36
C PHE A 103 -6.77 -0.58 -7.64
N GLU A 104 -7.76 0.27 -7.86
CA GLU A 104 -7.76 1.20 -8.98
C GLU A 104 -6.59 2.19 -8.90
N ILE A 105 -6.29 2.68 -7.70
CA ILE A 105 -5.13 3.56 -7.49
C ILE A 105 -3.84 2.80 -7.79
N LEU A 106 -3.71 1.60 -7.26
CA LEU A 106 -2.53 0.76 -7.47
C LEU A 106 -2.28 0.51 -8.96
N LYS A 107 -3.33 0.20 -9.72
CA LYS A 107 -3.24 -0.03 -11.15
C LYS A 107 -2.84 1.19 -11.97
N LYS A 108 -3.11 2.38 -11.48
CA LYS A 108 -2.67 3.63 -12.13
C LYS A 108 -1.17 3.78 -12.08
N TRP A 109 -0.54 3.32 -11.01
CA TRP A 109 0.88 3.48 -10.78
C TRP A 109 1.71 2.28 -11.19
N ILE A 110 1.14 1.08 -11.12
CA ILE A 110 1.85 -0.19 -11.36
C ILE A 110 1.11 -0.96 -12.44
N ARG A 111 1.78 -1.18 -13.54
CA ARG A 111 1.19 -1.86 -14.71
C ARG A 111 1.89 -3.16 -15.12
#